data_8113f486f6bc05f3af6f5691af1a68ad
#
_entry.id   8113f486f6bc05f3af6f5691af1a68ad
#
_cell.length_a   1.000
_cell.length_b   1.000
_cell.length_c   1.000
_cell.angle_alpha   90.00
_cell.angle_beta   90.00
_cell.angle_gamma   90.00
#
_symmetry.space_group_name_H-M   'P 1'
#
loop_
_entity.id
_entity.type
_entity.pdbx_description
1 polymer ?
#
loop_
_entity_poly.entity_id
_entity_poly.type
_entity_poly.pdbx_seq_one_letter_code
_entity_poly.pdbx_strand_id
1 'polypeptide(L)'
;MSAGMKRALLAATAALIAGCGPSNEKGLRIKSFVEGDAVVCDWRPEPHHAAFEGVLNGGICGALLDCHSNWTAAWHLMKKAGAQVPPFTVTADFHVTFKRPTPSDGPVTLRARVSESSEDRAVVDAVLESGGRVTATCRGTFVAVREGHPAWRRW
;
A
#
# COMPACT_ATOMS: atom_id res chain seq x y z
N MET A 1 -1.81 0.75 -31.03
CA MET A 1 -0.49 0.84 -30.35
C MET A 1 -0.72 1.45 -28.98
N SER A 2 -0.74 0.65 -27.96
CA SER A 2 -0.89 1.08 -26.56
C SER A 2 0.40 1.83 -26.17
N ALA A 3 0.30 3.13 -26.02
CA ALA A 3 1.35 3.91 -25.37
C ALA A 3 1.42 3.43 -23.92
N GLY A 4 2.45 2.65 -23.60
CA GLY A 4 2.74 2.24 -22.24
C GLY A 4 2.92 3.48 -21.37
N MET A 5 1.88 3.84 -20.65
CA MET A 5 1.93 4.91 -19.67
C MET A 5 2.99 4.52 -18.64
N LYS A 6 4.11 5.23 -18.65
CA LYS A 6 5.21 4.99 -17.72
C LYS A 6 4.66 5.21 -16.31
N ARG A 7 4.47 4.13 -15.59
CA ARG A 7 4.12 4.16 -14.17
C ARG A 7 5.26 4.84 -13.43
N ALA A 8 4.99 5.98 -12.82
CA ALA A 8 5.99 6.64 -11.97
C ALA A 8 6.08 5.86 -10.66
N LEU A 9 7.26 5.33 -10.36
CA LEU A 9 7.53 4.68 -9.08
C LEU A 9 7.41 5.75 -7.98
N LEU A 10 6.55 5.54 -7.01
CA LEU A 10 6.53 6.32 -5.75
C LEU A 10 7.86 6.18 -4.98
N ALA A 11 8.78 5.47 -5.54
CA ALA A 11 9.95 4.89 -4.91
C ALA A 11 11.15 5.82 -4.75
N ALA A 12 11.11 7.08 -5.11
CA ALA A 12 12.23 7.94 -4.69
C ALA A 12 12.34 8.04 -3.16
N THR A 13 11.28 7.66 -2.45
CA THR A 13 11.20 7.64 -0.98
C THR A 13 10.83 6.29 -0.39
N ALA A 14 10.40 5.32 -1.21
CA ALA A 14 10.08 3.97 -0.77
C ALA A 14 11.28 3.17 -0.25
N ALA A 15 12.49 3.62 -0.53
CA ALA A 15 13.71 3.06 0.03
C ALA A 15 13.79 3.16 1.57
N LEU A 16 12.93 3.96 2.18
CA LEU A 16 13.01 4.31 3.60
C LEU A 16 11.99 3.58 4.49
N ILE A 17 11.06 2.80 3.94
CA ILE A 17 10.18 1.98 4.79
C ILE A 17 10.88 0.70 5.20
N ALA A 18 11.28 0.66 6.47
CA ALA A 18 12.04 -0.43 7.05
C ALA A 18 11.30 -1.79 7.05
N GLY A 19 9.95 -1.80 7.01
CA GLY A 19 9.16 -3.02 7.08
C GLY A 19 8.81 -3.63 5.73
N CYS A 20 7.99 -2.95 4.95
CA CYS A 20 7.37 -3.48 3.72
C CYS A 20 8.01 -2.95 2.43
N GLY A 21 8.94 -2.01 2.51
CA GLY A 21 9.54 -1.33 1.36
C GLY A 21 10.46 -2.22 0.53
N PRO A 22 10.78 -1.81 -0.71
CA PRO A 22 11.56 -2.61 -1.64
C PRO A 22 13.02 -2.85 -1.20
N SER A 23 13.54 -2.03 -0.28
CA SER A 23 14.92 -2.14 0.22
C SER A 23 15.08 -3.21 1.30
N ASN A 24 13.99 -3.65 1.95
CA ASN A 24 14.05 -4.67 2.97
C ASN A 24 13.91 -6.07 2.34
N GLU A 25 15.04 -6.77 2.22
CA GLU A 25 15.08 -8.11 1.63
C GLU A 25 14.26 -9.14 2.42
N LYS A 26 14.06 -8.92 3.72
CA LYS A 26 13.26 -9.80 4.58
C LYS A 26 11.80 -9.39 4.69
N GLY A 27 11.43 -8.26 4.10
CA GLY A 27 10.06 -7.74 4.08
C GLY A 27 9.28 -8.16 2.85
N LEU A 28 8.08 -7.60 2.71
CA LEU A 28 7.20 -7.89 1.57
C LEU A 28 7.66 -7.23 0.26
N ARG A 29 8.59 -6.29 0.31
CA ARG A 29 9.18 -5.61 -0.84
C ARG A 29 8.15 -5.00 -1.79
N ILE A 30 7.15 -4.34 -1.21
CA ILE A 30 6.05 -3.71 -1.92
C ILE A 30 6.57 -2.56 -2.77
N LYS A 31 6.19 -2.54 -4.04
CA LYS A 31 6.50 -1.46 -4.99
C LYS A 31 5.21 -0.85 -5.48
N SER A 32 4.94 0.38 -5.06
CA SER A 32 3.72 1.10 -5.38
C SER A 32 3.97 2.13 -6.48
N PHE A 33 3.07 2.21 -7.45
CA PHE A 33 3.19 3.07 -8.63
C PHE A 33 1.94 3.92 -8.79
N VAL A 34 2.12 5.18 -9.16
CA VAL A 34 1.00 6.06 -9.49
C VAL A 34 0.46 5.73 -10.88
N GLU A 35 -0.84 5.54 -10.97
CA GLU A 35 -1.58 5.30 -12.22
C GLU A 35 -2.85 6.15 -12.22
N GLY A 36 -2.77 7.34 -12.83
CA GLY A 36 -3.86 8.32 -12.78
C GLY A 36 -4.10 8.84 -11.36
N ASP A 37 -5.30 8.65 -10.85
CA ASP A 37 -5.72 9.00 -9.49
C ASP A 37 -5.58 7.85 -8.49
N ALA A 38 -5.11 6.70 -8.96
CA ALA A 38 -4.90 5.50 -8.15
C ALA A 38 -3.40 5.23 -7.94
N VAL A 39 -3.12 4.45 -6.90
CA VAL A 39 -1.81 3.84 -6.67
C VAL A 39 -1.96 2.34 -6.80
N VAL A 40 -1.07 1.71 -7.54
CA VAL A 40 -1.16 0.30 -7.94
C VAL A 40 0.12 -0.44 -7.55
N CYS A 41 -0.01 -1.67 -7.10
CA CYS A 41 1.10 -2.57 -6.83
C CYS A 41 0.76 -3.96 -7.36
N ASP A 42 1.66 -4.52 -8.16
CA ASP A 42 1.63 -5.94 -8.50
C ASP A 42 2.64 -6.66 -7.61
N TRP A 43 2.20 -7.68 -6.90
CA TRP A 43 3.01 -8.41 -5.94
C TRP A 43 2.83 -9.91 -6.11
N ARG A 44 3.91 -10.66 -5.95
CA ARG A 44 3.88 -12.12 -6.09
C ARG A 44 4.18 -12.79 -4.75
N PRO A 45 3.29 -13.66 -4.28
CA PRO A 45 3.54 -14.48 -3.10
C PRO A 45 4.73 -15.42 -3.28
N GLU A 46 5.41 -15.70 -2.18
CA GLU A 46 6.37 -16.80 -2.04
C GLU A 46 5.76 -17.90 -1.17
N PRO A 47 6.31 -19.14 -1.18
CA PRO A 47 5.71 -20.27 -0.47
C PRO A 47 5.45 -20.04 1.01
N HIS A 48 6.33 -19.29 1.69
CA HIS A 48 6.20 -18.98 3.11
C HIS A 48 5.11 -17.94 3.44
N HIS A 49 4.51 -17.33 2.43
CA HIS A 49 3.39 -16.41 2.61
C HIS A 49 2.02 -17.12 2.66
N ALA A 50 1.98 -18.42 2.36
CA ALA A 50 0.75 -19.20 2.41
C ALA A 50 0.32 -19.48 3.86
N ALA A 51 -0.98 -19.45 4.11
CA ALA A 51 -1.57 -19.94 5.36
C ALA A 51 -1.67 -21.47 5.33
N PHE A 52 -2.10 -21.99 4.19
CA PHE A 52 -2.17 -23.40 3.84
C PHE A 52 -2.11 -23.52 2.32
N GLU A 53 -2.02 -24.74 1.80
CA GLU A 53 -1.81 -25.00 0.38
C GLU A 53 -2.78 -24.19 -0.49
N GLY A 54 -2.23 -23.40 -1.41
CA GLY A 54 -2.97 -22.61 -2.38
C GLY A 54 -3.62 -21.33 -1.87
N VAL A 55 -3.52 -20.99 -0.57
CA VAL A 55 -4.19 -19.82 0.02
C VAL A 55 -3.18 -18.90 0.72
N LEU A 56 -3.19 -17.63 0.32
CA LEU A 56 -2.38 -16.58 0.91
C LEU A 56 -2.86 -16.27 2.35
N ASN A 57 -1.90 -16.12 3.27
CA ASN A 57 -2.20 -15.79 4.66
C ASN A 57 -2.94 -14.46 4.77
N GLY A 58 -4.03 -14.43 5.54
CA GLY A 58 -4.85 -13.24 5.73
C GLY A 58 -4.09 -12.07 6.38
N GLY A 59 -3.15 -12.36 7.27
CA GLY A 59 -2.26 -11.33 7.84
C GLY A 59 -1.34 -10.71 6.78
N ILE A 60 -0.87 -11.49 5.82
CA ILE A 60 -0.09 -10.99 4.68
C ILE A 60 -0.96 -10.10 3.79
N CYS A 61 -2.21 -10.52 3.49
CA CYS A 61 -3.16 -9.66 2.77
C CYS A 61 -3.37 -8.32 3.50
N GLY A 62 -3.54 -8.36 4.83
CA GLY A 62 -3.68 -7.17 5.67
C GLY A 62 -2.45 -6.27 5.61
N ALA A 63 -1.25 -6.82 5.73
CA ALA A 63 0.00 -6.08 5.66
C ALA A 63 0.21 -5.42 4.28
N LEU A 64 -0.11 -6.13 3.20
CA LEU A 64 -0.07 -5.59 1.84
C LEU A 64 -1.03 -4.40 1.69
N LEU A 65 -2.26 -4.54 2.15
CA LEU A 65 -3.29 -3.51 2.08
C LEU A 65 -2.94 -2.30 2.96
N ASP A 66 -2.44 -2.52 4.17
CA ASP A 66 -2.04 -1.45 5.09
C ASP A 66 -0.86 -0.65 4.51
N CYS A 67 0.24 -1.30 4.20
CA CYS A 67 1.45 -0.62 3.71
C CYS A 67 1.19 0.10 2.37
N HIS A 68 0.49 -0.52 1.44
CA HIS A 68 0.15 0.10 0.15
C HIS A 68 -0.77 1.31 0.31
N SER A 69 -1.76 1.23 1.19
CA SER A 69 -2.66 2.34 1.51
C SER A 69 -1.95 3.48 2.22
N ASN A 70 -1.04 3.17 3.13
CA ASN A 70 -0.20 4.17 3.81
C ASN A 70 0.63 4.98 2.81
N TRP A 71 1.26 4.32 1.84
CA TRP A 71 1.96 5.00 0.75
C TRP A 71 1.05 5.88 -0.09
N THR A 72 -0.15 5.40 -0.39
CA THR A 72 -1.15 6.16 -1.14
C THR A 72 -1.52 7.44 -0.39
N ALA A 73 -1.71 7.35 0.92
CA ALA A 73 -1.99 8.50 1.79
C ALA A 73 -0.82 9.49 1.82
N ALA A 74 0.40 9.01 2.05
CA ALA A 74 1.60 9.86 2.11
C ALA A 74 1.83 10.60 0.79
N TRP A 75 1.70 9.92 -0.34
CA TRP A 75 1.79 10.54 -1.66
C TRP A 75 0.73 11.61 -1.88
N HIS A 76 -0.52 11.32 -1.53
CA HIS A 76 -1.62 12.26 -1.67
C HIS A 76 -1.39 13.53 -0.84
N LEU A 77 -1.02 13.37 0.43
CA LEU A 77 -0.75 14.50 1.33
C LEU A 77 0.44 15.33 0.86
N MET A 78 1.48 14.70 0.34
CA MET A 78 2.62 15.39 -0.29
C MET A 78 2.15 16.26 -1.47
N LYS A 79 1.38 15.70 -2.38
CA LYS A 79 0.86 16.39 -3.55
C LYS A 79 -0.05 17.56 -3.16
N LYS A 80 -0.94 17.33 -2.21
CA LYS A 80 -1.88 18.34 -1.70
C LYS A 80 -1.16 19.52 -1.06
N ALA A 81 -0.06 19.26 -0.35
CA ALA A 81 0.76 20.30 0.30
C ALA A 81 1.74 20.98 -0.67
N GLY A 82 1.87 20.52 -1.92
CA GLY A 82 2.91 21.00 -2.85
C GLY A 82 4.33 20.68 -2.39
N ALA A 83 4.49 19.69 -1.52
CA ALA A 83 5.79 19.30 -0.97
C ALA A 83 6.57 18.41 -1.94
N GLN A 84 7.90 18.39 -1.78
CA GLN A 84 8.80 17.54 -2.59
C GLN A 84 9.06 16.19 -1.95
N VAL A 85 8.76 16.04 -0.65
CA VAL A 85 8.99 14.84 0.14
C VAL A 85 7.70 14.46 0.84
N PRO A 86 7.30 13.18 0.82
CA PRO A 86 6.10 12.74 1.52
C PRO A 86 6.26 12.89 3.04
N PRO A 87 5.18 13.22 3.74
CA PRO A 87 5.20 13.23 5.19
C PRO A 87 5.37 11.81 5.75
N PHE A 88 5.89 11.70 6.97
CA PHE A 88 5.83 10.45 7.73
C PHE A 88 4.39 10.21 8.16
N THR A 89 3.78 9.13 7.71
CA THR A 89 2.41 8.78 8.04
C THR A 89 2.34 7.51 8.86
N VAL A 90 1.38 7.45 9.76
CA VAL A 90 1.08 6.27 10.57
C VAL A 90 -0.35 5.81 10.34
N THR A 91 -0.58 4.53 10.47
CA THR A 91 -1.90 3.93 10.40
C THR A 91 -2.65 4.22 11.70
N ALA A 92 -3.73 4.99 11.62
CA ALA A 92 -4.59 5.27 12.77
C ALA A 92 -5.63 4.16 12.96
N ASP A 93 -6.22 3.70 11.88
CA ASP A 93 -7.10 2.53 11.82
C ASP A 93 -7.08 1.93 10.42
N PHE A 94 -7.40 0.67 10.31
CA PHE A 94 -7.76 0.07 9.03
C PHE A 94 -8.71 -1.11 9.23
N HIS A 95 -9.64 -1.27 8.31
CA HIS A 95 -10.64 -2.32 8.30
C HIS A 95 -10.51 -3.13 7.02
N VAL A 96 -10.22 -4.41 7.18
CA VAL A 96 -10.09 -5.36 6.06
C VAL A 96 -11.30 -6.28 6.04
N THR A 97 -11.90 -6.44 4.86
CA THR A 97 -12.96 -7.39 4.63
C THR A 97 -12.51 -8.41 3.59
N PHE A 98 -12.49 -9.67 3.96
CA PHE A 98 -12.19 -10.78 3.04
C PHE A 98 -13.47 -11.20 2.32
N LYS A 99 -13.46 -11.12 1.00
CA LYS A 99 -14.58 -11.52 0.14
C LYS A 99 -14.49 -12.99 -0.26
N ARG A 100 -13.28 -13.49 -0.40
CA ARG A 100 -12.95 -14.89 -0.75
C ARG A 100 -11.49 -15.18 -0.42
N PRO A 101 -11.09 -16.46 -0.34
CA PRO A 101 -9.67 -16.81 -0.23
C PRO A 101 -8.86 -16.22 -1.37
N THR A 102 -7.69 -15.67 -1.06
CA THR A 102 -6.75 -15.17 -2.06
C THR A 102 -5.81 -16.29 -2.46
N PRO A 103 -5.73 -16.68 -3.75
CA PRO A 103 -4.77 -17.68 -4.20
C PRO A 103 -3.32 -17.26 -3.93
N SER A 104 -2.48 -18.23 -3.54
CA SER A 104 -1.04 -18.00 -3.28
C SER A 104 -0.13 -18.46 -4.44
N ASP A 105 -0.69 -19.01 -5.49
CA ASP A 105 0.02 -19.55 -6.64
C ASP A 105 0.20 -18.58 -7.81
N GLY A 106 -0.30 -17.37 -7.68
CA GLY A 106 -0.22 -16.33 -8.71
C GLY A 106 -0.01 -14.94 -8.15
N PRO A 107 0.18 -13.95 -9.03
CA PRO A 107 0.32 -12.57 -8.62
C PRO A 107 -0.99 -12.02 -8.05
N VAL A 108 -0.85 -11.06 -7.14
CA VAL A 108 -1.95 -10.23 -6.65
C VAL A 108 -1.71 -8.78 -7.05
N THR A 109 -2.78 -8.03 -7.28
CA THR A 109 -2.74 -6.62 -7.58
C THR A 109 -3.44 -5.85 -6.47
N LEU A 110 -2.78 -4.82 -5.95
CA LEU A 110 -3.39 -3.86 -5.04
C LEU A 110 -3.68 -2.58 -5.80
N ARG A 111 -4.85 -2.01 -5.56
CA ARG A 111 -5.25 -0.71 -6.09
C ARG A 111 -5.87 0.11 -4.97
N ALA A 112 -5.34 1.30 -4.76
CA ALA A 112 -5.76 2.19 -3.68
C ALA A 112 -6.06 3.60 -4.20
N ARG A 113 -7.03 4.27 -3.57
CA ARG A 113 -7.41 5.66 -3.82
C ARG A 113 -7.75 6.35 -2.52
N VAL A 114 -7.41 7.63 -2.44
CA VAL A 114 -7.87 8.49 -1.34
C VAL A 114 -9.34 8.86 -1.60
N SER A 115 -10.20 8.60 -0.61
CA SER A 115 -11.61 8.96 -0.65
C SER A 115 -11.90 10.28 0.07
N GLU A 116 -11.17 10.55 1.16
CA GLU A 116 -11.31 11.75 1.97
C GLU A 116 -9.94 12.21 2.46
N SER A 117 -9.73 13.52 2.61
CA SER A 117 -8.50 14.03 3.21
C SER A 117 -8.70 15.38 3.87
N SER A 118 -7.93 15.64 4.93
CA SER A 118 -7.73 16.94 5.56
C SER A 118 -6.28 17.41 5.37
N GLU A 119 -5.79 18.32 6.20
CA GLU A 119 -4.42 18.82 6.12
C GLU A 119 -3.37 17.72 6.38
N ASP A 120 -3.63 16.89 7.39
CA ASP A 120 -2.69 15.90 7.92
C ASP A 120 -3.22 14.46 7.89
N ARG A 121 -4.40 14.22 7.31
CA ARG A 121 -5.09 12.94 7.34
C ARG A 121 -5.61 12.57 5.96
N ALA A 122 -5.51 11.29 5.61
CA ALA A 122 -6.16 10.74 4.43
C ALA A 122 -6.86 9.43 4.77
N VAL A 123 -8.06 9.27 4.23
CA VAL A 123 -8.80 8.00 4.23
C VAL A 123 -8.60 7.35 2.86
N VAL A 124 -8.19 6.11 2.87
CA VAL A 124 -7.85 5.36 1.66
C VAL A 124 -8.75 4.14 1.55
N ASP A 125 -9.34 3.97 0.38
CA ASP A 125 -10.02 2.74 -0.02
C ASP A 125 -9.11 1.94 -0.93
N ALA A 126 -8.90 0.66 -0.62
CA ALA A 126 -8.04 -0.23 -1.36
C ALA A 126 -8.72 -1.57 -1.63
N VAL A 127 -8.32 -2.19 -2.72
CA VAL A 127 -8.72 -3.56 -3.06
C VAL A 127 -7.48 -4.41 -3.32
N LEU A 128 -7.60 -5.69 -2.99
CA LEU A 128 -6.66 -6.73 -3.37
C LEU A 128 -7.36 -7.67 -4.33
N GLU A 129 -6.73 -7.88 -5.47
CA GLU A 129 -7.28 -8.67 -6.57
C GLU A 129 -6.35 -9.83 -6.93
N SER A 130 -6.94 -10.94 -7.28
CA SER A 130 -6.23 -12.08 -7.87
C SER A 130 -7.06 -12.66 -9.01
N GLY A 131 -6.43 -12.90 -10.16
CA GLY A 131 -7.13 -13.45 -11.32
C GLY A 131 -8.32 -12.60 -11.80
N GLY A 132 -8.23 -11.27 -11.68
CA GLY A 132 -9.30 -10.34 -12.06
C GLY A 132 -10.48 -10.29 -11.09
N ARG A 133 -10.36 -10.88 -9.90
CA ARG A 133 -11.40 -10.89 -8.87
C ARG A 133 -10.91 -10.23 -7.59
N VAL A 134 -11.73 -9.36 -7.00
CA VAL A 134 -11.48 -8.79 -5.68
C VAL A 134 -11.58 -9.89 -4.63
N THR A 135 -10.51 -10.11 -3.89
CA THR A 135 -10.45 -11.09 -2.81
C THR A 135 -10.54 -10.44 -1.42
N ALA A 136 -10.05 -9.21 -1.30
CA ALA A 136 -10.19 -8.43 -0.07
C ALA A 136 -10.35 -6.94 -0.39
N THR A 137 -10.96 -6.22 0.53
CA THR A 137 -11.07 -4.76 0.50
C THR A 137 -10.56 -4.18 1.80
N CYS A 138 -10.07 -2.95 1.76
CA CYS A 138 -9.61 -2.23 2.93
C CYS A 138 -10.08 -0.78 2.90
N ARG A 139 -10.47 -0.26 4.04
CA ARG A 139 -10.63 1.16 4.28
C ARG A 139 -9.78 1.52 5.50
N GLY A 140 -8.89 2.47 5.36
CA GLY A 140 -7.97 2.87 6.42
C GLY A 140 -7.81 4.37 6.53
N THR A 141 -7.46 4.82 7.73
CA THR A 141 -7.13 6.22 8.03
C THR A 141 -5.65 6.32 8.36
N PHE A 142 -4.97 7.22 7.68
CA PHE A 142 -3.54 7.44 7.81
C PHE A 142 -3.28 8.91 8.16
N VAL A 143 -2.41 9.14 9.15
CA VAL A 143 -2.18 10.47 9.71
C VAL A 143 -0.71 10.84 9.58
N ALA A 144 -0.44 12.02 9.03
CA ALA A 144 0.90 12.59 8.99
C ALA A 144 1.33 12.99 10.41
N VAL A 145 2.52 12.56 10.80
CA VAL A 145 3.09 12.88 12.11
C VAL A 145 4.09 14.02 11.99
N ARG A 146 4.21 14.82 13.05
CA ARG A 146 5.10 15.98 13.15
C ARG A 146 6.23 15.70 14.13
N GLU A 147 7.20 16.59 14.15
CA GLU A 147 8.27 16.56 15.14
C GLU A 147 7.73 16.44 16.57
N GLY A 148 8.35 15.57 17.36
CA GLY A 148 7.89 15.23 18.72
C GLY A 148 7.03 13.96 18.78
N HIS A 149 6.51 13.48 17.68
CA HIS A 149 5.79 12.20 17.65
C HIS A 149 6.77 11.02 17.67
N PRO A 150 6.49 9.92 18.41
CA PRO A 150 7.38 8.76 18.48
C PRO A 150 7.76 8.14 17.12
N ALA A 151 6.88 8.24 16.12
CA ALA A 151 7.11 7.74 14.78
C ALA A 151 7.83 8.75 13.85
N TRP A 152 8.13 9.96 14.33
CA TRP A 152 8.82 10.97 13.53
C TRP A 152 10.21 10.51 13.13
N ARG A 153 10.50 10.53 11.83
CA ARG A 153 11.77 10.04 11.24
C ARG A 153 12.15 8.60 11.60
N ARG A 154 11.14 7.73 11.77
CA ARG A 154 11.34 6.29 12.05
C ARG A 154 11.17 5.40 10.82
N TRP A 155 10.97 5.97 9.67
CA TRP A 155 10.83 5.25 8.41
C TRP A 155 12.17 5.14 7.68
#